data_5d3ca8fbec167fbaa1e4e25e87ebb32f
#
_entry.id   5d3ca8fbec167fbaa1e4e25e87ebb32f
#
_cell.length_a   1.000
_cell.length_b   1.000
_cell.length_c   1.000
_cell.angle_alpha   90.00
_cell.angle_beta   90.00
_cell.angle_gamma   90.00
#
_symmetry.space_group_name_H-M   'P 1'
#
loop_
_entity.id
_entity.type
_entity.pdbx_description
1 polymer ?
#
loop_
_entity_poly.entity_id
_entity_poly.type
_entity_poly.pdbx_seq_one_letter_code
_entity_poly.pdbx_strand_id
1 'polypeptide(L)' 'MQELSTTSEVMDALGGNASVVAITSSNPKAVWNWRVSKTFPANTYVAMTEALRAIGKTAPASLWGMREPAQQEPAA' A
#
# COMPACT_ATOMS: atom_id res chain seq x y z
N MET A 1 6.24 -9.73 11.71
CA MET A 1 5.59 -8.63 11.03
C MET A 1 4.17 -8.97 10.70
N GLN A 2 3.26 -8.04 10.91
CA GLN A 2 1.86 -8.31 10.62
C GLN A 2 1.57 -7.96 9.16
N GLU A 3 0.95 -8.86 8.43
CA GLU A 3 0.57 -8.60 7.06
C GLU A 3 -0.84 -8.06 7.00
N LEU A 4 -1.03 -6.97 6.28
CA LEU A 4 -2.34 -6.36 6.10
C LEU A 4 -2.91 -6.80 4.76
N SER A 5 -4.22 -6.97 4.71
CA SER A 5 -4.85 -7.61 3.54
C SER A 5 -5.58 -6.63 2.63
N THR A 6 -5.95 -5.46 3.11
CA THR A 6 -6.75 -4.53 2.32
C THR A 6 -6.15 -3.14 2.34
N THR A 7 -6.56 -2.30 1.38
CA THR A 7 -6.08 -0.94 1.35
C THR A 7 -6.53 -0.17 2.58
N SER A 8 -7.74 -0.40 3.05
CA SER A 8 -8.22 0.27 4.26
C SER A 8 -7.35 -0.07 5.47
N GLU A 9 -6.96 -1.33 5.60
CA GLU A 9 -6.10 -1.72 6.71
C GLU A 9 -4.75 -1.03 6.64
N VAL A 10 -4.18 -0.95 5.43
CA VAL A 10 -2.90 -0.29 5.25
C VAL A 10 -3.00 1.19 5.58
N MET A 11 -4.05 1.86 5.10
CA MET A 11 -4.21 3.28 5.32
C MET A 11 -4.42 3.58 6.80
N ASP A 12 -5.22 2.76 7.48
CA ASP A 12 -5.47 2.94 8.90
C ASP A 12 -4.21 2.69 9.73
N ALA A 13 -3.42 1.69 9.34
CA ALA A 13 -2.18 1.40 10.04
C ALA A 13 -1.18 2.53 9.91
N LEU A 14 -1.20 3.24 8.79
CA LEU A 14 -0.29 4.36 8.56
C LEU A 14 -0.76 5.65 9.21
N GLY A 15 -1.92 5.66 9.84
CA GLY A 15 -2.41 6.83 10.53
C GLY A 15 -3.61 7.49 9.89
N GLY A 16 -4.23 6.84 8.91
CA GLY A 16 -5.42 7.37 8.26
C GLY A 16 -5.10 8.11 6.98
N ASN A 17 -6.13 8.66 6.36
CA ASN A 17 -5.99 9.31 5.05
C ASN A 17 -4.99 10.45 5.06
N ALA A 18 -5.00 11.27 6.09
CA ALA A 18 -4.09 12.42 6.14
C ALA A 18 -2.62 11.99 6.14
N SER A 19 -2.31 10.92 6.87
CA SER A 19 -0.94 10.41 6.89
C SER A 19 -0.55 9.84 5.54
N VAL A 20 -1.45 9.16 4.88
CA VAL A 20 -1.18 8.60 3.55
C VAL A 20 -0.95 9.73 2.54
N VAL A 21 -1.71 10.82 2.64
CA VAL A 21 -1.48 11.99 1.81
C VAL A 21 -0.05 12.49 1.99
N ALA A 22 0.41 12.60 3.23
CA ALA A 22 1.75 13.07 3.49
C ALA A 22 2.82 12.11 3.00
N ILE A 23 2.61 10.81 3.20
CA ILE A 23 3.58 9.80 2.81
C ILE A 23 3.75 9.74 1.30
N THR A 24 2.64 9.82 0.56
CA THR A 24 2.67 9.62 -0.88
C THR A 24 2.69 10.92 -1.67
N SER A 25 2.54 12.05 -1.00
CA SER A 25 2.45 13.37 -1.64
C SER A 25 1.29 13.42 -2.64
N SER A 26 0.22 12.71 -2.35
CA SER A 26 -0.96 12.67 -3.20
C SER A 26 -2.03 13.59 -2.61
N ASN A 27 -3.05 13.93 -3.41
CA ASN A 27 -4.11 14.77 -2.86
C ASN A 27 -5.13 13.92 -2.10
N PRO A 28 -5.91 14.53 -1.21
CA PRO A 28 -6.85 13.77 -0.37
C PRO A 28 -7.91 13.02 -1.17
N LYS A 29 -8.32 13.56 -2.30
CA LYS A 29 -9.34 12.90 -3.10
C LYS A 29 -8.79 11.61 -3.71
N ALA A 30 -7.55 11.64 -4.19
CA ALA A 30 -6.94 10.44 -4.74
C ALA A 30 -6.80 9.38 -3.66
N VAL A 31 -6.38 9.77 -2.46
CA VAL A 31 -6.22 8.85 -1.35
C VAL A 31 -7.57 8.21 -0.99
N TRP A 32 -8.62 9.01 -0.96
CA TRP A 32 -9.96 8.48 -0.70
C TRP A 32 -10.36 7.46 -1.76
N ASN A 33 -10.05 7.74 -3.03
CA ASN A 33 -10.38 6.82 -4.12
C ASN A 33 -9.68 5.47 -3.96
N TRP A 34 -8.48 5.46 -3.41
CA TRP A 34 -7.77 4.20 -3.19
C TRP A 34 -8.51 3.32 -2.20
N ARG A 35 -9.14 3.92 -1.21
CA ARG A 35 -9.92 3.17 -0.24
C ARG A 35 -11.17 2.59 -0.90
N VAL A 36 -11.79 3.34 -1.78
CA VAL A 36 -12.99 2.90 -2.47
C VAL A 36 -12.69 1.84 -3.52
N SER A 37 -11.65 2.06 -4.32
CA SER A 37 -11.28 1.13 -5.38
C SER A 37 -10.50 -0.07 -4.90
N LYS A 38 -10.03 -0.01 -3.65
CA LYS A 38 -9.28 -1.10 -3.01
C LYS A 38 -7.98 -1.41 -3.73
N THR A 39 -7.35 -0.40 -4.30
CA THR A 39 -6.06 -0.58 -4.95
C THR A 39 -5.28 0.73 -4.85
N PHE A 40 -3.96 0.62 -4.81
CA PHE A 40 -3.06 1.78 -4.78
C PHE A 40 -2.34 1.90 -6.10
N PRO A 41 -1.93 3.12 -6.49
CA PRO A 41 -1.08 3.26 -7.68
C PRO A 41 0.29 2.66 -7.44
N ALA A 42 0.85 2.07 -8.47
CA ALA A 42 2.14 1.39 -8.36
C ALA A 42 3.25 2.33 -7.90
N ASN A 43 3.19 3.60 -8.27
CA ASN A 43 4.25 4.54 -7.90
C ASN A 43 4.28 4.88 -6.41
N THR A 44 3.29 4.45 -5.63
CA THR A 44 3.31 4.66 -4.18
C THR A 44 3.85 3.44 -3.43
N TYR A 45 4.22 2.39 -4.14
CA TYR A 45 4.58 1.12 -3.52
C TYR A 45 5.76 1.27 -2.56
N VAL A 46 6.84 1.87 -3.01
CA VAL A 46 8.05 1.99 -2.19
C VAL A 46 7.80 2.85 -0.95
N ALA A 47 7.17 4.01 -1.15
CA ALA A 47 6.93 4.92 -0.02
C ALA A 47 6.04 4.28 1.03
N MET A 48 4.97 3.62 0.60
CA MET A 48 4.02 3.05 1.55
C MET A 48 4.57 1.81 2.22
N THR A 49 5.31 0.97 1.50
CA THR A 49 5.86 -0.23 2.11
C THR A 49 6.98 0.11 3.08
N GLU A 50 7.75 1.14 2.81
CA GLU A 50 8.75 1.58 3.76
C GLU A 50 8.12 2.14 5.02
N ALA A 51 7.02 2.89 4.88
CA ALA A 51 6.31 3.39 6.04
C ALA A 51 5.73 2.25 6.87
N LEU A 52 5.20 1.22 6.21
CA LEU A 52 4.69 0.06 6.94
C LEU A 52 5.79 -0.68 7.67
N ARG A 53 6.95 -0.85 7.01
CA ARG A 53 8.05 -1.54 7.64
C ARG A 53 8.52 -0.82 8.90
N ALA A 54 8.46 0.50 8.89
CA ALA A 54 8.86 1.30 10.04
C ALA A 54 7.99 1.03 11.26
N ILE A 55 6.75 0.60 11.05
CA ILE A 55 5.85 0.29 12.16
C ILE A 55 5.65 -1.21 12.34
N GLY A 56 6.50 -2.02 11.69
CA GLY A 56 6.46 -3.47 11.87
C GLY A 56 5.36 -4.18 11.13
N LYS A 57 4.91 -3.63 10.02
CA LYS A 57 3.83 -4.22 9.25
C LYS A 57 4.23 -4.36 7.80
N THR A 58 3.47 -5.17 7.06
CA THR A 58 3.72 -5.39 5.64
C THR A 58 2.39 -5.60 4.93
N ALA A 59 2.40 -5.51 3.62
CA ALA A 59 1.21 -5.72 2.83
C ALA A 59 1.61 -6.33 1.49
N PRO A 60 0.71 -7.12 0.86
CA PRO A 60 1.06 -7.78 -0.39
C PRO A 60 1.11 -6.80 -1.55
N ALA A 61 2.01 -7.06 -2.48
CA ALA A 61 2.15 -6.20 -3.65
C ALA A 61 0.89 -6.15 -4.49
N SER A 62 0.01 -7.12 -4.35
CA SER A 62 -1.24 -7.12 -5.09
C SER A 62 -2.12 -5.93 -4.77
N LEU A 63 -1.96 -5.31 -3.60
CA LEU A 63 -2.71 -4.10 -3.29
C LEU A 63 -2.31 -2.93 -4.18
N TRP A 64 -1.13 -3.01 -4.81
CA TRP A 64 -0.66 -1.99 -5.75
C TRP A 64 -0.79 -2.48 -7.19
N GLY A 65 -1.58 -3.52 -7.40
CA GLY A 65 -1.78 -4.06 -8.73
C GLY A 65 -0.58 -4.80 -9.28
N MET A 66 0.34 -5.20 -8.42
CA MET A 66 1.54 -5.91 -8.84
C MET A 66 1.46 -7.37 -8.50
N ARG A 67 2.18 -8.20 -9.25
CA ARG A 67 2.27 -9.60 -8.89
C ARG A 67 3.20 -9.77 -7.74
N GLU A 68 2.89 -10.74 -6.90
CA GLU A 68 3.77 -11.10 -5.82
C GLU A 68 5.02 -11.74 -6.38
N PRO A 69 6.20 -11.36 -5.91
CA PRO A 69 7.42 -11.96 -6.42
C PRO A 69 7.45 -13.47 -6.31
N ALA A 70 6.88 -14.01 -5.26
CA ALA A 70 6.87 -15.45 -5.09
C ALA A 70 6.01 -16.16 -6.11
N GLN A 71 5.14 -15.46 -6.76
CA GLN A 71 4.28 -16.04 -7.76
C GLN A 71 4.84 -15.90 -9.16
N GLN A 72 5.90 -15.15 -9.31
CA GLN A 72 6.47 -14.98 -10.60
C GLN A 72 7.35 -16.14 -10.89
N GLU A 73 7.07 -16.80 -11.95
CA GLU A 73 7.87 -17.89 -12.33
C GLU A 73 9.13 -17.40 -12.81
N PRO A 74 10.15 -18.04 -12.49
CA PRO A 74 11.44 -17.67 -12.95
C PRO A 74 11.45 -17.84 -14.38
N ALA A 75 10.74 -17.69 -15.00
CA ALA A 75 10.78 -17.66 -16.29
C ALA A 75 11.63 -18.48 -16.79
N ALA A 76 11.56 -18.98 -16.11
CA ALA A 76 12.25 -19.75 -16.69
C ALA A 76 12.67 -19.34 -17.69
#